data_129cd4253cbd32087f048b75e154d630
#
_entry.id   129cd4253cbd32087f048b75e154d630
#
_cell.length_a   1.000
_cell.length_b   1.000
_cell.length_c   1.000
_cell.angle_alpha   90.00
_cell.angle_beta   90.00
_cell.angle_gamma   90.00
#
_symmetry.space_group_name_H-M   'P 1'
#
loop_
_entity.id
_entity.type
_entity.pdbx_description
1 polymer ?
#
loop_
_entity_poly.entity_id
_entity_poly.type
_entity_poly.pdbx_seq_one_letter_code
_entity_poly.pdbx_strand_id
1 'polypeptide(L)'
;MSASEPLLDAAFLDDFAHRWLQGWNAHDGEAVAALCTEGVEFSDPLLGTVRGRAAVAGWVRSCAQAFPDYRFEEPERPYLSRDAAKAIVPWRMIATNTGPIDPPGFAPTGRSIVVDGVDHWWFGDGLVEHYRADYDAQGLSVQLGLAPAPGSRTQHVLAAAQRLAAKLPRRRRG
;
A
#
# COMPACT_ATOMS: atom_id res chain seq x y z
N MET A 1 -33.46 17.34 -12.07
CA MET A 1 -32.77 16.62 -13.16
C MET A 1 -31.44 16.17 -12.58
N SER A 2 -31.36 14.92 -12.14
CA SER A 2 -30.11 14.33 -11.65
C SER A 2 -29.21 14.15 -12.89
N ALA A 3 -28.08 14.82 -12.91
CA ALA A 3 -27.03 14.50 -13.89
C ALA A 3 -26.64 13.04 -13.60
N SER A 4 -26.82 12.14 -14.57
CA SER A 4 -26.31 10.78 -14.43
C SER A 4 -24.81 10.88 -14.28
N GLU A 5 -24.28 10.35 -13.17
CA GLU A 5 -22.84 10.19 -12.99
C GLU A 5 -22.28 9.51 -14.25
N PRO A 6 -21.15 10.00 -14.78
CA PRO A 6 -20.52 9.34 -15.93
C PRO A 6 -20.21 7.90 -15.52
N LEU A 7 -20.80 6.94 -16.21
CA LEU A 7 -20.45 5.54 -16.08
C LEU A 7 -18.95 5.42 -16.35
N LEU A 8 -18.19 4.96 -15.36
CA LEU A 8 -16.78 4.66 -15.54
C LEU A 8 -16.68 3.57 -16.62
N ASP A 9 -15.91 3.83 -17.65
CA ASP A 9 -15.66 2.86 -18.72
C ASP A 9 -14.18 2.44 -18.73
N ALA A 10 -13.85 1.49 -19.59
CA ALA A 10 -12.50 0.98 -19.69
C ALA A 10 -11.48 2.07 -20.10
N ALA A 11 -11.88 3.01 -20.96
CA ALA A 11 -10.99 4.08 -21.42
C ALA A 11 -10.69 5.07 -20.27
N PHE A 12 -11.71 5.44 -19.50
CA PHE A 12 -11.52 6.23 -18.27
C PHE A 12 -10.57 5.53 -17.30
N LEU A 13 -10.79 4.23 -17.07
CA LEU A 13 -9.98 3.47 -16.11
C LEU A 13 -8.52 3.34 -16.57
N ASP A 14 -8.28 3.08 -17.84
CA ASP A 14 -6.92 3.02 -18.41
C ASP A 14 -6.19 4.37 -18.25
N ASP A 15 -6.85 5.49 -18.56
CA ASP A 15 -6.27 6.84 -18.38
C ASP A 15 -6.03 7.16 -16.89
N PHE A 16 -6.98 6.82 -16.03
CA PHE A 16 -6.87 7.06 -14.60
C PHE A 16 -5.71 6.26 -13.99
N ALA A 17 -5.61 4.97 -14.31
CA ALA A 17 -4.53 4.10 -13.83
C ALA A 17 -3.17 4.60 -14.34
N HIS A 18 -3.10 5.04 -15.58
CA HIS A 18 -1.87 5.65 -16.14
C HIS A 18 -1.42 6.89 -15.33
N ARG A 19 -2.34 7.82 -15.05
CA ARG A 19 -2.03 9.01 -14.23
C ARG A 19 -1.63 8.67 -12.80
N TRP A 20 -2.30 7.67 -12.20
CA TRP A 20 -1.98 7.16 -10.87
C TRP A 20 -0.55 6.60 -10.85
N LEU A 21 -0.23 5.71 -11.80
CA LEU A 21 1.10 5.13 -11.93
C LEU A 21 2.19 6.18 -12.18
N GLN A 22 1.90 7.18 -13.03
CA GLN A 22 2.83 8.30 -13.26
C GLN A 22 3.10 9.09 -11.99
N GLY A 23 2.07 9.43 -11.21
CA GLY A 23 2.23 10.16 -9.94
C GLY A 23 3.10 9.40 -8.94
N TRP A 24 2.84 8.09 -8.78
CA TRP A 24 3.67 7.24 -7.93
C TRP A 24 5.12 7.18 -8.43
N ASN A 25 5.35 6.89 -9.70
CA ASN A 25 6.71 6.75 -10.26
C ASN A 25 7.47 8.08 -10.34
N ALA A 26 6.77 9.20 -10.33
CA ALA A 26 7.37 10.53 -10.19
C ALA A 26 7.65 10.89 -8.72
N HIS A 27 7.24 10.06 -7.75
CA HIS A 27 7.28 10.35 -6.31
C HIS A 27 6.50 11.63 -5.95
N ASP A 28 5.50 11.96 -6.77
CA ASP A 28 4.69 13.16 -6.65
C ASP A 28 3.41 12.89 -5.85
N GLY A 29 3.50 13.11 -4.54
CA GLY A 29 2.38 12.89 -3.63
C GLY A 29 1.18 13.80 -3.92
N GLU A 30 1.39 15.01 -4.42
CA GLU A 30 0.31 15.94 -4.74
C GLU A 30 -0.42 15.49 -6.03
N ALA A 31 0.31 14.98 -7.03
CA ALA A 31 -0.29 14.40 -8.23
C ALA A 31 -1.16 13.19 -7.90
N VAL A 32 -0.71 12.28 -7.03
CA VAL A 32 -1.51 11.14 -6.57
C VAL A 32 -2.72 11.62 -5.77
N ALA A 33 -2.53 12.53 -4.82
CA ALA A 33 -3.61 13.07 -3.98
C ALA A 33 -4.69 13.81 -4.80
N ALA A 34 -4.32 14.45 -5.92
CA ALA A 34 -5.28 15.12 -6.80
C ALA A 34 -6.25 14.16 -7.49
N LEU A 35 -5.91 12.88 -7.60
CA LEU A 35 -6.79 11.82 -8.12
C LEU A 35 -7.77 11.27 -7.07
N CYS A 36 -7.71 11.77 -5.84
CA CYS A 36 -8.59 11.37 -4.73
C CYS A 36 -9.60 12.47 -4.42
N THR A 37 -10.73 12.10 -3.81
CA THR A 37 -11.65 13.08 -3.21
C THR A 37 -10.98 13.78 -2.02
N GLU A 38 -11.49 14.94 -1.61
CA GLU A 38 -10.97 15.66 -0.44
C GLU A 38 -11.00 14.83 0.85
N GLY A 39 -12.06 14.05 1.04
CA GLY A 39 -12.29 13.21 2.22
C GLY A 39 -11.86 11.77 2.04
N VAL A 40 -11.05 11.44 1.05
CA VAL A 40 -10.64 10.06 0.73
C VAL A 40 -10.26 9.26 1.97
N GLU A 41 -10.75 8.03 2.05
CA GLU A 41 -10.29 7.03 3.00
C GLU A 41 -9.26 6.14 2.33
N PHE A 42 -8.04 6.16 2.84
CA PHE A 42 -6.89 5.49 2.24
C PHE A 42 -6.33 4.46 3.22
N SER A 43 -6.36 3.19 2.83
CA SER A 43 -5.93 2.06 3.66
C SER A 43 -4.77 1.31 3.02
N ASP A 44 -3.71 1.10 3.77
CA ASP A 44 -2.53 0.33 3.38
C ASP A 44 -2.08 -0.56 4.54
N PRO A 45 -1.60 -1.78 4.31
CA PRO A 45 -1.18 -2.71 5.37
C PRO A 45 -0.09 -2.17 6.31
N LEU A 46 0.78 -1.27 5.86
CA LEU A 46 1.85 -0.67 6.68
C LEU A 46 1.42 0.65 7.33
N LEU A 47 0.62 1.45 6.61
CA LEU A 47 0.16 2.75 7.08
C LEU A 47 -1.03 2.65 8.03
N GLY A 48 -1.87 1.61 7.85
CA GLY A 48 -3.22 1.58 8.40
C GLY A 48 -4.18 2.41 7.56
N THR A 49 -5.22 2.96 8.17
CA THR A 49 -6.22 3.79 7.48
C THR A 49 -6.01 5.26 7.84
N VAL A 50 -5.86 6.10 6.82
CA VAL A 50 -5.77 7.56 6.94
C VAL A 50 -6.85 8.23 6.11
N ARG A 51 -7.08 9.54 6.32
CA ARG A 51 -8.12 10.30 5.62
C ARG A 51 -7.57 11.60 5.05
N GLY A 52 -8.07 11.95 3.86
CA GLY A 52 -7.82 13.20 3.18
C GLY A 52 -6.55 13.22 2.33
N ARG A 53 -6.56 14.08 1.33
CA ARG A 53 -5.48 14.24 0.33
C ARG A 53 -4.10 14.47 0.95
N ALA A 54 -4.01 15.29 1.99
CA ALA A 54 -2.73 15.60 2.64
C ALA A 54 -2.07 14.34 3.24
N ALA A 55 -2.87 13.40 3.78
CA ALA A 55 -2.36 12.14 4.28
C ALA A 55 -1.87 11.22 3.15
N VAL A 56 -2.58 11.17 2.01
CA VAL A 56 -2.14 10.44 0.81
C VAL A 56 -0.80 10.98 0.30
N ALA A 57 -0.71 12.30 0.11
CA ALA A 57 0.53 12.94 -0.31
C ALA A 57 1.69 12.68 0.67
N GLY A 58 1.41 12.69 1.97
CA GLY A 58 2.37 12.34 3.02
C GLY A 58 2.86 10.90 2.89
N TRP A 59 1.97 9.95 2.61
CA TRP A 59 2.32 8.55 2.43
C TRP A 59 3.25 8.33 1.23
N VAL A 60 2.95 8.92 0.08
CA VAL A 60 3.83 8.85 -1.10
C VAL A 60 5.22 9.37 -0.78
N ARG A 61 5.32 10.51 -0.07
CA ARG A 61 6.62 11.05 0.37
C ARG A 61 7.36 10.11 1.32
N SER A 62 6.66 9.48 2.27
CA SER A 62 7.27 8.50 3.18
C SER A 62 7.80 7.28 2.43
N CYS A 63 7.06 6.79 1.43
CA CYS A 63 7.52 5.72 0.56
C CYS A 63 8.79 6.13 -0.21
N ALA A 64 8.81 7.34 -0.78
CA ALA A 64 9.97 7.87 -1.52
C ALA A 64 11.20 8.08 -0.62
N GLN A 65 11.01 8.41 0.65
CA GLN A 65 12.10 8.48 1.63
C GLN A 65 12.68 7.10 1.97
N ALA A 66 11.80 6.11 2.18
CA ALA A 66 12.23 4.76 2.52
C ALA A 66 12.86 4.02 1.34
N PHE A 67 12.37 4.28 0.14
CA PHE A 67 12.71 3.60 -1.10
C PHE A 67 12.91 4.61 -2.25
N PRO A 68 14.01 5.36 -2.29
CA PRO A 68 14.18 6.44 -3.25
C PRO A 68 14.22 6.02 -4.74
N ASP A 69 14.42 4.73 -4.99
CA ASP A 69 14.48 4.10 -6.30
C ASP A 69 13.22 3.30 -6.65
N TYR A 70 12.14 3.43 -5.85
CA TYR A 70 10.96 2.63 -6.12
C TYR A 70 10.38 2.96 -7.50
N ARG A 71 9.89 1.91 -8.14
CA ARG A 71 9.06 2.01 -9.33
C ARG A 71 7.95 0.99 -9.27
N PHE A 72 6.80 1.41 -9.76
CA PHE A 72 5.65 0.55 -9.97
C PHE A 72 5.54 0.18 -11.44
N GLU A 73 5.13 -1.05 -11.70
CA GLU A 73 4.80 -1.61 -13.03
C GLU A 73 3.36 -2.12 -12.98
N GLU A 74 2.64 -2.01 -14.09
CA GLU A 74 1.34 -2.66 -14.29
C GLU A 74 1.55 -4.00 -15.01
N PRO A 75 1.52 -5.14 -14.32
CA PRO A 75 1.67 -6.46 -14.95
C PRO A 75 0.45 -6.85 -15.79
N GLU A 76 -0.71 -6.28 -15.50
CA GLU A 76 -2.00 -6.54 -16.11
C GLU A 76 -2.82 -5.26 -16.17
N ARG A 77 -3.81 -5.22 -17.11
CA ARG A 77 -4.76 -4.12 -17.17
C ARG A 77 -5.68 -4.10 -15.95
N PRO A 78 -6.13 -2.91 -15.53
CA PRO A 78 -7.12 -2.77 -14.46
C PRO A 78 -8.44 -3.49 -14.77
N TYR A 79 -9.11 -3.96 -13.73
CA TYR A 79 -10.42 -4.61 -13.81
C TYR A 79 -11.51 -3.68 -13.29
N LEU A 80 -12.55 -3.48 -14.09
CA LEU A 80 -13.72 -2.70 -13.68
C LEU A 80 -14.85 -3.62 -13.19
N SER A 81 -15.49 -3.25 -12.09
CA SER A 81 -16.67 -3.96 -11.59
C SER A 81 -17.87 -3.80 -12.54
N ARG A 82 -18.83 -4.74 -12.47
CA ARG A 82 -20.03 -4.72 -13.34
C ARG A 82 -20.89 -3.47 -13.18
N ASP A 83 -20.91 -2.87 -11.99
CA ASP A 83 -21.62 -1.64 -11.66
C ASP A 83 -20.81 -0.38 -11.99
N ALA A 84 -19.62 -0.55 -12.58
CA ALA A 84 -18.71 0.52 -12.96
C ALA A 84 -18.38 1.52 -11.82
N ALA A 85 -18.50 1.09 -10.56
CA ALA A 85 -18.23 1.94 -9.39
C ALA A 85 -16.89 1.61 -8.71
N LYS A 86 -16.26 0.49 -9.09
CA LYS A 86 -15.05 -0.03 -8.45
C LYS A 86 -14.07 -0.54 -9.47
N ALA A 87 -12.77 -0.42 -9.16
CA ALA A 87 -11.71 -1.05 -9.92
C ALA A 87 -10.76 -1.83 -9.03
N ILE A 88 -10.13 -2.85 -9.63
CA ILE A 88 -8.99 -3.56 -9.06
C ILE A 88 -7.82 -3.34 -10.01
N VAL A 89 -6.70 -2.90 -9.49
CA VAL A 89 -5.52 -2.51 -10.26
C VAL A 89 -4.32 -3.32 -9.77
N PRO A 90 -3.93 -4.37 -10.49
CA PRO A 90 -2.72 -5.12 -10.18
C PRO A 90 -1.48 -4.26 -10.39
N TRP A 91 -0.52 -4.40 -9.48
CA TRP A 91 0.75 -3.69 -9.57
C TRP A 91 1.91 -4.53 -9.07
N ARG A 92 3.10 -4.17 -9.52
CA ARG A 92 4.38 -4.67 -9.00
C ARG A 92 5.25 -3.50 -8.59
N MET A 93 5.73 -3.50 -7.36
CA MET A 93 6.73 -2.55 -6.87
C MET A 93 8.11 -3.20 -6.82
N ILE A 94 9.11 -2.51 -7.34
CA ILE A 94 10.52 -2.89 -7.27
C ILE A 94 11.26 -1.74 -6.61
N ALA A 95 12.04 -2.01 -5.57
CA ALA A 95 12.70 -0.96 -4.80
C ALA A 95 13.89 -1.47 -3.99
N THR A 96 14.70 -0.54 -3.48
CA THR A 96 15.77 -0.79 -2.51
C THR A 96 15.57 0.08 -1.28
N ASN A 97 15.52 -0.53 -0.09
CA ASN A 97 15.34 0.22 1.15
C ASN A 97 16.65 0.88 1.59
N THR A 98 16.83 2.12 1.22
CA THR A 98 18.02 2.93 1.56
C THR A 98 17.71 4.09 2.51
N GLY A 99 16.44 4.35 2.78
CA GLY A 99 15.98 5.33 3.77
C GLY A 99 15.21 4.69 4.93
N PRO A 100 14.92 5.45 5.99
CA PRO A 100 14.16 4.94 7.13
C PRO A 100 12.71 4.65 6.72
N ILE A 101 12.13 3.58 7.28
CA ILE A 101 10.70 3.30 7.16
C ILE A 101 10.01 3.94 8.37
N ASP A 102 9.39 5.09 8.18
CA ASP A 102 8.76 5.86 9.24
C ASP A 102 7.31 6.26 8.87
N PRO A 103 6.33 5.93 9.73
CA PRO A 103 6.42 5.13 10.94
C PRO A 103 6.73 3.65 10.65
N PRO A 104 7.26 2.84 11.60
CA PRO A 104 7.54 3.16 13.00
C PRO A 104 8.99 3.61 13.29
N GLY A 105 9.81 3.86 12.27
CA GLY A 105 11.20 4.29 12.45
C GLY A 105 12.23 3.16 12.33
N PHE A 106 11.99 2.18 11.42
CA PHE A 106 13.01 1.19 11.10
C PHE A 106 14.18 1.81 10.34
N ALA A 107 15.40 1.42 10.73
CA ALA A 107 16.59 1.83 10.01
C ALA A 107 16.66 1.21 8.60
N PRO A 108 17.34 1.88 7.64
CA PRO A 108 17.55 1.33 6.31
C PRO A 108 18.23 -0.05 6.36
N THR A 109 17.73 -0.98 5.57
CA THR A 109 18.25 -2.35 5.53
C THR A 109 19.22 -2.59 4.37
N GLY A 110 19.24 -1.72 3.36
CA GLY A 110 19.99 -1.87 2.12
C GLY A 110 19.47 -2.98 1.21
N ARG A 111 18.31 -3.57 1.52
CA ARG A 111 17.77 -4.71 0.79
C ARG A 111 16.88 -4.28 -0.35
N SER A 112 17.00 -4.99 -1.48
CA SER A 112 16.06 -4.88 -2.60
C SER A 112 14.84 -5.74 -2.34
N ILE A 113 13.68 -5.25 -2.79
CA ILE A 113 12.39 -5.91 -2.67
C ILE A 113 11.68 -5.97 -4.02
N VAL A 114 10.84 -6.99 -4.17
CA VAL A 114 9.82 -7.08 -5.22
C VAL A 114 8.51 -7.46 -4.54
N VAL A 115 7.50 -6.65 -4.72
CA VAL A 115 6.18 -6.83 -4.09
C VAL A 115 5.12 -6.77 -5.18
N ASP A 116 4.31 -7.82 -5.28
CA ASP A 116 3.09 -7.82 -6.08
C ASP A 116 1.90 -7.51 -5.19
N GLY A 117 0.98 -6.70 -5.68
CA GLY A 117 -0.22 -6.33 -4.95
C GLY A 117 -1.34 -5.93 -5.88
N VAL A 118 -2.46 -5.59 -5.27
CA VAL A 118 -3.62 -5.03 -5.95
C VAL A 118 -4.14 -3.84 -5.17
N ASP A 119 -4.51 -2.80 -5.90
CA ASP A 119 -5.25 -1.68 -5.37
C ASP A 119 -6.74 -1.90 -5.61
N HIS A 120 -7.54 -1.60 -4.62
CA HIS A 120 -8.99 -1.49 -4.74
C HIS A 120 -9.36 -0.02 -4.73
N TRP A 121 -10.00 0.44 -5.78
CA TRP A 121 -10.51 1.80 -5.91
C TRP A 121 -12.02 1.81 -5.93
N TRP A 122 -12.63 2.66 -5.11
CA TRP A 122 -14.04 3.03 -5.16
C TRP A 122 -14.10 4.49 -5.58
N PHE A 123 -14.88 4.76 -6.61
CA PHE A 123 -14.96 6.08 -7.21
C PHE A 123 -16.21 6.85 -6.74
N GLY A 124 -16.03 8.13 -6.48
CA GLY A 124 -17.05 9.15 -6.34
C GLY A 124 -16.67 10.36 -7.20
N ASP A 125 -17.58 10.83 -8.05
CA ASP A 125 -17.38 11.97 -8.95
C ASP A 125 -16.11 11.85 -9.84
N GLY A 126 -15.76 10.63 -10.26
CA GLY A 126 -14.59 10.37 -11.10
C GLY A 126 -13.24 10.44 -10.35
N LEU A 127 -13.24 10.50 -9.04
CA LEU A 127 -12.07 10.47 -8.17
C LEU A 127 -12.15 9.27 -7.22
N VAL A 128 -11.01 8.84 -6.68
CA VAL A 128 -10.98 7.78 -5.65
C VAL A 128 -11.50 8.32 -4.33
N GLU A 129 -12.60 7.76 -3.84
CA GLU A 129 -13.21 8.07 -2.56
C GLU A 129 -12.74 7.11 -1.46
N HIS A 130 -12.59 5.83 -1.80
CA HIS A 130 -12.00 4.82 -0.93
C HIS A 130 -10.90 4.08 -1.69
N TYR A 131 -9.77 3.90 -1.01
CA TYR A 131 -8.62 3.16 -1.49
C TYR A 131 -8.22 2.08 -0.50
N ARG A 132 -7.87 0.92 -1.01
CA ARG A 132 -7.23 -0.13 -0.21
C ARG A 132 -6.19 -0.86 -1.02
N ALA A 133 -4.96 -0.92 -0.50
CA ALA A 133 -3.93 -1.81 -1.02
C ALA A 133 -4.02 -3.18 -0.33
N ASP A 134 -3.88 -4.24 -1.12
CA ASP A 134 -3.71 -5.61 -0.61
C ASP A 134 -2.44 -6.20 -1.21
N TYR A 135 -1.50 -6.60 -0.35
CA TYR A 135 -0.25 -7.28 -0.72
C TYR A 135 0.29 -8.10 0.46
N ASP A 136 1.26 -8.95 0.20
CA ASP A 136 1.92 -9.76 1.24
C ASP A 136 2.88 -8.92 2.09
N ALA A 137 2.33 -8.22 3.10
CA ALA A 137 3.11 -7.41 4.04
C ALA A 137 4.07 -8.26 4.89
N GLN A 138 3.75 -9.55 5.14
CA GLN A 138 4.66 -10.45 5.83
C GLN A 138 5.85 -10.81 4.93
N GLY A 139 5.61 -11.16 3.68
CA GLY A 139 6.65 -11.41 2.69
C GLY A 139 7.56 -10.21 2.49
N LEU A 140 7.00 -9.00 2.43
CA LEU A 140 7.75 -7.75 2.39
C LEU A 140 8.65 -7.60 3.64
N SER A 141 8.11 -7.85 4.84
CA SER A 141 8.90 -7.79 6.08
C SER A 141 10.05 -8.80 6.10
N VAL A 142 9.85 -9.99 5.51
CA VAL A 142 10.90 -11.01 5.34
C VAL A 142 11.95 -10.55 4.35
N GLN A 143 11.58 -10.01 3.19
CA GLN A 143 12.51 -9.48 2.20
C GLN A 143 13.38 -8.37 2.80
N LEU A 144 12.80 -7.47 3.57
CA LEU A 144 13.49 -6.40 4.29
C LEU A 144 14.36 -6.91 5.45
N GLY A 145 14.18 -8.17 5.90
CA GLY A 145 14.88 -8.73 7.05
C GLY A 145 14.35 -8.26 8.40
N LEU A 146 13.16 -7.66 8.40
CA LEU A 146 12.45 -7.22 9.61
C LEU A 146 11.68 -8.36 10.29
N ALA A 147 11.41 -9.44 9.55
CA ALA A 147 10.78 -10.65 10.05
C ALA A 147 11.56 -11.90 9.63
N PRO A 148 11.53 -12.99 10.42
CA PRO A 148 12.19 -14.23 10.05
C PRO A 148 11.44 -14.93 8.91
N ALA A 149 12.19 -15.49 7.97
CA ALA A 149 11.63 -16.31 6.91
C ALA A 149 10.90 -17.55 7.46
N PRO A 150 9.81 -17.97 6.81
CA PRO A 150 9.10 -19.21 7.17
C PRO A 150 10.04 -20.42 7.22
N GLY A 151 9.95 -21.24 8.28
CA GLY A 151 10.79 -22.41 8.49
C GLY A 151 12.24 -22.12 8.90
N SER A 152 12.65 -20.85 9.07
CA SER A 152 13.99 -20.48 9.49
C SER A 152 14.28 -20.85 10.96
N ARG A 153 15.57 -20.99 11.30
CA ARG A 153 16.00 -21.21 12.71
C ARG A 153 15.49 -20.08 13.61
N THR A 154 15.52 -18.84 13.15
CA THR A 154 15.02 -17.67 13.90
C THR A 154 13.53 -17.78 14.19
N GLN A 155 12.72 -18.24 13.23
CA GLN A 155 11.29 -18.47 13.44
C GLN A 155 11.05 -19.55 14.50
N HIS A 156 11.83 -20.64 14.48
CA HIS A 156 11.73 -21.71 15.50
C HIS A 156 12.10 -21.20 16.90
N VAL A 157 13.13 -20.35 17.02
CA VAL A 157 13.52 -19.71 18.28
C VAL A 157 12.40 -18.80 18.79
N LEU A 158 11.82 -17.95 17.92
CA LEU A 158 10.68 -17.11 18.28
C LEU A 158 9.47 -17.92 18.73
N ALA A 159 9.14 -19.01 18.04
CA ALA A 159 8.04 -19.89 18.42
C ALA A 159 8.31 -20.60 19.76
N ALA A 160 9.56 -20.97 20.05
CA ALA A 160 9.95 -21.54 21.34
C ALA A 160 9.82 -20.51 22.48
N ALA A 161 10.30 -19.27 22.25
CA ALA A 161 10.16 -18.17 23.20
C ALA A 161 8.69 -17.83 23.48
N GLN A 162 7.86 -17.77 22.44
CA GLN A 162 6.41 -17.54 22.58
C GLN A 162 5.73 -18.63 23.42
N ARG A 163 6.06 -19.92 23.16
CA ARG A 163 5.53 -21.04 23.96
C ARG A 163 5.93 -20.95 25.43
N LEU A 164 7.16 -20.50 25.71
CA LEU A 164 7.62 -20.29 27.08
C LEU A 164 6.87 -19.15 27.76
N ALA A 165 6.76 -18.00 27.05
CA ALA A 165 6.04 -16.82 27.55
C ALA A 165 4.55 -17.12 27.83
N ALA A 166 3.91 -17.95 27.01
CA ALA A 166 2.52 -18.35 27.19
C ALA A 166 2.26 -19.18 28.49
N LYS A 167 3.30 -19.80 29.03
CA LYS A 167 3.22 -20.56 30.31
C LYS A 167 3.37 -19.67 31.53
N LEU A 168 3.82 -18.41 31.38
CA LEU A 168 3.94 -17.48 32.49
C LEU A 168 2.56 -16.92 32.87
N PRO A 169 2.24 -16.85 34.19
CA PRO A 169 0.98 -16.29 34.63
C PRO A 169 0.85 -14.84 34.19
N ARG A 170 -0.24 -14.51 33.51
CA ARG A 170 -0.55 -13.11 33.14
C ARG A 170 -0.70 -12.30 34.42
N ARG A 171 0.23 -11.39 34.71
CA ARG A 171 0.01 -10.36 35.72
C ARG A 171 -1.25 -9.60 35.35
N ARG A 172 -2.31 -9.72 36.17
CA ARG A 172 -3.49 -8.85 36.08
C ARG A 172 -2.98 -7.41 36.23
N ARG A 173 -3.13 -6.60 35.18
CA ARG A 173 -3.01 -5.15 35.35
C ARG A 173 -4.26 -4.73 36.15
N GLY A 174 -4.06 -4.31 37.40
CA GLY A 174 -5.04 -3.59 38.21
C GLY A 174 -5.18 -2.16 37.70
#